data_e137ed63d7439e0a4e7c8647b3f95320
#
_entry.id   e137ed63d7439e0a4e7c8647b3f95320
#
_cell.length_a   1.000
_cell.length_b   1.000
_cell.length_c   1.000
_cell.angle_alpha   90.00
_cell.angle_beta   90.00
_cell.angle_gamma   90.00
#
_symmetry.space_group_name_H-M   'P 1'
#
loop_
_entity.id
_entity.type
_entity.pdbx_description
1 polymer ?
#
loop_
_entity_poly.entity_id
_entity_poly.type
_entity_poly.pdbx_seq_one_letter_code
_entity_poly.pdbx_strand_id
1 'polypeptide(L)'
;MKNVFLKSDIAWKSCMFLIFLFIGNAFISCSDDDVDNPIKGDHWMIVEDVVSLETGDEMAINPIFSSTEAENLEYIWTSSDPEILKIIEDNGTNVKVEGVKAGKAFIKVESPGETKRLSKVISVTVKQSPLRILAIGNSFSQDAVEQYLYELLKAEGIEAIIGNMYIGGCSLETHWANANGNQAKYSYRKIENGSKTTKANTTLETALKDDKWDYISLQQVSGKSGQYD
;
A
#
# COMPACT_ATOMS: atom_id res chain seq x y z
N MET A 1 -25.73 -28.76 40.43
CA MET A 1 -25.07 -29.13 39.16
C MET A 1 -23.85 -28.25 38.98
N LYS A 2 -22.68 -28.86 38.86
CA LYS A 2 -21.38 -28.20 38.98
C LYS A 2 -21.00 -27.53 37.68
N ASN A 3 -20.67 -26.23 37.75
CA ASN A 3 -20.04 -25.50 36.67
C ASN A 3 -18.53 -25.84 36.61
N VAL A 4 -18.07 -26.31 35.48
CA VAL A 4 -16.66 -26.53 35.22
C VAL A 4 -16.16 -25.36 34.35
N PHE A 5 -15.34 -24.49 34.91
CA PHE A 5 -14.56 -23.48 34.20
C PHE A 5 -13.26 -24.14 33.72
N LEU A 6 -13.04 -24.16 32.40
CA LEU A 6 -11.76 -24.47 31.83
C LEU A 6 -11.00 -23.17 31.58
N LYS A 7 -9.96 -22.92 32.37
CA LYS A 7 -8.91 -21.94 32.06
C LYS A 7 -7.97 -22.55 31.04
N SER A 8 -7.77 -21.88 29.93
CA SER A 8 -6.66 -22.19 29.00
C SER A 8 -5.57 -21.12 29.16
N ASP A 9 -4.53 -21.50 29.91
CA ASP A 9 -3.28 -20.75 29.96
C ASP A 9 -2.47 -21.02 28.67
N ILE A 10 -2.37 -20.01 27.81
CA ILE A 10 -1.45 -20.06 26.67
C ILE A 10 -0.14 -19.46 27.11
N ALA A 11 0.80 -20.34 27.40
CA ALA A 11 2.18 -20.00 27.71
C ALA A 11 2.90 -19.52 26.43
N TRP A 12 3.45 -18.31 26.49
CA TRP A 12 4.33 -17.72 25.50
C TRP A 12 5.70 -18.44 25.53
N LYS A 13 5.93 -19.33 24.58
CA LYS A 13 7.24 -19.94 24.40
C LYS A 13 8.12 -19.05 23.51
N SER A 14 9.06 -18.41 24.17
CA SER A 14 10.23 -17.78 23.57
C SER A 14 11.01 -18.80 22.73
N CYS A 15 11.09 -18.60 21.42
CA CYS A 15 11.91 -19.42 20.53
C CYS A 15 13.32 -18.83 20.48
N MET A 16 14.20 -19.41 21.27
CA MET A 16 15.65 -19.13 21.28
C MET A 16 16.26 -19.84 20.07
N PHE A 17 16.75 -19.09 19.09
CA PHE A 17 17.54 -19.61 17.96
C PHE A 17 18.91 -20.03 18.42
N LEU A 18 19.16 -21.33 18.45
CA LEU A 18 20.49 -21.92 18.65
C LEU A 18 21.23 -21.90 17.31
N ILE A 19 22.27 -21.08 17.24
CA ILE A 19 23.25 -21.09 16.14
C ILE A 19 24.19 -22.29 16.37
N PHE A 20 24.12 -23.31 15.54
CA PHE A 20 25.11 -24.37 15.47
C PHE A 20 26.30 -23.90 14.62
N LEU A 21 27.42 -23.63 15.28
CA LEU A 21 28.72 -23.51 14.62
C LEU A 21 29.25 -24.91 14.28
N PHE A 22 29.25 -25.26 12.99
CA PHE A 22 30.03 -26.39 12.50
C PHE A 22 31.43 -25.90 12.12
N ILE A 23 32.42 -26.20 12.97
CA ILE A 23 33.81 -26.11 12.60
C ILE A 23 34.24 -27.43 11.98
N GLY A 24 34.33 -27.45 10.69
CA GLY A 24 34.90 -28.57 9.92
C GLY A 24 36.23 -28.15 9.31
N ASN A 25 37.35 -28.53 9.98
CA ASN A 25 38.68 -28.46 9.39
C ASN A 25 38.83 -29.52 8.30
N ALA A 26 38.95 -29.09 7.06
CA ALA A 26 39.50 -29.92 5.99
C ALA A 26 40.75 -29.22 5.44
N PHE A 27 41.92 -29.69 5.83
CA PHE A 27 43.17 -29.36 5.16
C PHE A 27 43.19 -30.06 3.81
N ILE A 28 43.13 -29.29 2.74
CA ILE A 28 43.53 -29.75 1.41
C ILE A 28 44.74 -28.91 1.01
N SER A 29 45.86 -29.59 1.00
CA SER A 29 47.09 -29.13 0.37
C SER A 29 46.84 -29.09 -1.14
N CYS A 30 47.02 -27.97 -1.77
CA CYS A 30 47.18 -27.90 -3.20
C CYS A 30 48.37 -27.05 -3.58
N SER A 31 49.16 -27.58 -4.42
CA SER A 31 50.38 -27.11 -5.06
C SER A 31 50.18 -25.72 -5.72
N ASP A 32 51.24 -24.92 -5.57
CA ASP A 32 51.53 -23.73 -6.34
C ASP A 32 51.46 -24.02 -7.86
N ASP A 33 50.74 -23.21 -8.55
CA ASP A 33 51.07 -22.54 -9.80
C ASP A 33 49.77 -21.92 -10.34
N ASP A 34 49.57 -20.63 -10.01
CA ASP A 34 49.21 -19.70 -11.08
C ASP A 34 49.13 -18.27 -10.54
N VAL A 35 49.92 -17.50 -11.25
CA VAL A 35 50.04 -16.07 -11.29
C VAL A 35 48.75 -15.28 -11.11
N ASP A 36 48.81 -14.33 -10.16
CA ASP A 36 48.07 -13.06 -10.12
C ASP A 36 46.90 -12.87 -11.06
N ASN A 37 45.76 -13.36 -10.62
CA ASN A 37 44.52 -12.72 -10.95
C ASN A 37 43.87 -12.26 -9.64
N PRO A 38 43.87 -10.94 -9.29
CA PRO A 38 43.11 -10.52 -8.15
C PRO A 38 41.69 -11.00 -8.36
N ILE A 39 41.20 -11.82 -7.42
CA ILE A 39 39.79 -12.20 -7.33
C ILE A 39 39.05 -10.86 -7.32
N LYS A 40 38.59 -10.43 -8.49
CA LYS A 40 37.74 -9.26 -8.63
C LYS A 40 36.49 -9.59 -7.84
N GLY A 41 36.34 -8.93 -6.69
CA GLY A 41 35.23 -9.16 -5.80
C GLY A 41 33.94 -9.20 -6.58
N ASP A 42 33.13 -10.22 -6.33
CA ASP A 42 31.83 -10.37 -6.97
C ASP A 42 31.02 -9.10 -6.73
N HIS A 43 30.70 -8.38 -7.79
CA HIS A 43 29.78 -7.26 -7.71
C HIS A 43 28.39 -7.80 -7.44
N TRP A 44 27.72 -7.23 -6.46
CA TRP A 44 26.34 -7.59 -6.15
C TRP A 44 25.50 -6.34 -5.90
N MET A 45 24.19 -6.51 -6.03
CA MET A 45 23.20 -5.53 -5.63
C MET A 45 22.15 -6.17 -4.74
N ILE A 46 21.67 -5.41 -3.78
CA ILE A 46 20.54 -5.76 -2.93
C ILE A 46 19.37 -4.89 -3.34
N VAL A 47 18.24 -5.51 -3.59
CA VAL A 47 16.96 -4.87 -3.83
C VAL A 47 15.89 -5.79 -3.25
N GLU A 48 14.73 -5.24 -2.90
CA GLU A 48 13.61 -6.04 -2.42
C GLU A 48 13.17 -7.05 -3.48
N ASP A 49 13.01 -8.32 -3.10
CA ASP A 49 12.63 -9.38 -4.04
C ASP A 49 11.13 -9.38 -4.35
N VAL A 50 10.32 -8.88 -3.41
CA VAL A 50 8.85 -8.83 -3.52
C VAL A 50 8.33 -7.51 -2.98
N VAL A 51 7.54 -6.83 -3.78
CA VAL A 51 6.89 -5.57 -3.42
C VAL A 51 5.42 -5.55 -3.82
N SER A 52 4.66 -4.70 -3.19
CA SER A 52 3.23 -4.53 -3.47
C SER A 52 2.87 -3.06 -3.47
N LEU A 53 2.05 -2.64 -4.44
CA LEU A 53 1.49 -1.29 -4.54
C LEU A 53 0.04 -1.37 -5.04
N GLU A 54 -0.69 -0.28 -4.90
CA GLU A 54 -2.06 -0.17 -5.44
C GLU A 54 -2.04 0.44 -6.85
N THR A 55 -3.13 0.26 -7.58
CA THR A 55 -3.31 0.94 -8.88
C THR A 55 -3.32 2.46 -8.68
N GLY A 56 -2.54 3.17 -9.50
CA GLY A 56 -2.33 4.61 -9.41
C GLY A 56 -1.24 5.03 -8.41
N ASP A 57 -0.66 4.11 -7.66
CA ASP A 57 0.47 4.42 -6.80
C ASP A 57 1.79 4.35 -7.56
N GLU A 58 2.72 5.20 -7.13
CA GLU A 58 4.09 5.25 -7.62
C GLU A 58 5.05 4.77 -6.54
N MET A 59 6.10 4.07 -6.95
CA MET A 59 7.12 3.57 -6.04
C MET A 59 8.51 3.69 -6.66
N ALA A 60 9.47 4.16 -5.86
CA ALA A 60 10.88 4.16 -6.22
C ALA A 60 11.52 2.82 -5.82
N ILE A 61 12.28 2.24 -6.73
CA ILE A 61 13.12 1.06 -6.50
C ILE A 61 14.57 1.53 -6.49
N ASN A 62 15.21 1.43 -5.32
CA ASN A 62 16.55 1.93 -5.06
C ASN A 62 17.47 0.78 -4.63
N PRO A 63 18.21 0.14 -5.55
CA PRO A 63 19.18 -0.87 -5.19
C PRO A 63 20.32 -0.35 -4.32
N ILE A 64 20.86 -1.22 -3.49
CA ILE A 64 22.12 -0.98 -2.76
C ILE A 64 23.21 -1.81 -3.46
N PHE A 65 24.28 -1.16 -3.87
CA PHE A 65 25.38 -1.78 -4.60
C PHE A 65 26.55 -2.13 -3.70
N SER A 66 27.28 -3.19 -4.03
CA SER A 66 28.44 -3.67 -3.27
C SER A 66 29.63 -2.72 -3.26
N SER A 67 29.74 -1.89 -4.28
CA SER A 67 30.84 -0.94 -4.47
C SER A 67 30.45 0.19 -5.43
N THR A 68 31.22 1.28 -5.41
CA THR A 68 31.10 2.36 -6.39
C THR A 68 31.29 1.88 -7.83
N GLU A 69 32.10 0.85 -8.05
CA GLU A 69 32.30 0.26 -9.37
C GLU A 69 31.06 -0.49 -9.84
N ALA A 70 30.35 -1.18 -8.93
CA ALA A 70 29.07 -1.80 -9.23
C ALA A 70 28.00 -0.73 -9.50
N GLU A 71 27.96 0.35 -8.73
CA GLU A 71 27.02 1.46 -8.93
C GLU A 71 27.22 2.16 -10.27
N ASN A 72 28.45 2.28 -10.74
CA ASN A 72 28.80 2.93 -12.01
C ASN A 72 28.63 2.05 -13.25
N LEU A 73 28.12 0.84 -13.12
CA LEU A 73 27.74 0.03 -14.28
C LEU A 73 26.51 0.62 -14.98
N GLU A 74 26.40 0.36 -16.27
CA GLU A 74 25.18 0.63 -17.00
C GLU A 74 24.12 -0.40 -16.60
N TYR A 75 22.90 0.05 -16.28
CA TYR A 75 21.77 -0.81 -15.94
C TYR A 75 20.61 -0.59 -16.90
N ILE A 76 19.98 -1.70 -17.26
CA ILE A 76 18.77 -1.73 -18.08
C ILE A 76 17.63 -2.26 -17.22
N TRP A 77 16.58 -1.47 -17.11
CA TRP A 77 15.38 -1.80 -16.39
C TRP A 77 14.26 -2.20 -17.35
N THR A 78 13.57 -3.27 -17.05
CA THR A 78 12.50 -3.77 -17.92
C THR A 78 11.31 -4.23 -17.06
N SER A 79 10.13 -3.80 -17.44
CA SER A 79 8.88 -4.37 -16.92
C SER A 79 8.45 -5.56 -17.79
N SER A 80 8.03 -6.64 -17.17
CA SER A 80 7.49 -7.79 -17.90
C SER A 80 6.11 -7.52 -18.51
N ASP A 81 5.36 -6.58 -17.95
CA ASP A 81 4.05 -6.15 -18.43
C ASP A 81 3.80 -4.66 -18.09
N PRO A 82 4.07 -3.76 -19.03
CA PRO A 82 3.86 -2.32 -18.83
C PRO A 82 2.38 -1.90 -18.67
N GLU A 83 1.42 -2.77 -19.01
CA GLU A 83 0.00 -2.51 -18.76
C GLU A 83 -0.40 -2.77 -17.30
N ILE A 84 0.39 -3.58 -16.58
CA ILE A 84 0.21 -3.83 -15.14
C ILE A 84 1.13 -2.91 -14.33
N LEU A 85 2.41 -2.83 -14.72
CA LEU A 85 3.44 -2.12 -13.99
C LEU A 85 4.32 -1.34 -14.97
N LYS A 86 4.23 -0.03 -14.96
CA LYS A 86 4.92 0.85 -15.90
C LYS A 86 6.14 1.49 -15.24
N ILE A 87 7.26 1.50 -15.93
CA ILE A 87 8.42 2.34 -15.56
C ILE A 87 8.11 3.76 -16.03
N ILE A 88 8.08 4.72 -15.10
CA ILE A 88 7.79 6.14 -15.38
C ILE A 88 9.02 7.02 -15.32
N GLU A 89 10.06 6.62 -14.57
CA GLU A 89 11.37 7.28 -14.54
C GLU A 89 12.45 6.21 -14.50
N ASP A 90 13.50 6.38 -15.29
CA ASP A 90 14.70 5.54 -15.30
C ASP A 90 15.93 6.45 -15.19
N ASN A 91 16.62 6.36 -14.05
CA ASN A 91 17.82 7.13 -13.75
C ASN A 91 19.10 6.25 -13.86
N GLY A 92 19.02 5.11 -14.51
CA GLY A 92 20.08 4.12 -14.59
C GLY A 92 20.19 3.28 -13.33
N THR A 93 20.67 3.81 -12.22
CA THR A 93 20.87 3.07 -10.96
C THR A 93 19.58 2.82 -10.16
N ASN A 94 18.54 3.57 -10.43
CA ASN A 94 17.21 3.42 -9.79
C ASN A 94 16.10 3.71 -10.80
N VAL A 95 14.91 3.21 -10.49
CA VAL A 95 13.71 3.47 -11.30
C VAL A 95 12.54 3.85 -10.41
N LYS A 96 11.58 4.57 -11.02
CA LYS A 96 10.28 4.81 -10.45
C LYS A 96 9.23 4.08 -11.29
N VAL A 97 8.38 3.34 -10.64
CA VAL A 97 7.33 2.53 -11.28
C VAL A 97 5.95 2.99 -10.83
N GLU A 98 4.96 2.79 -11.68
CA GLU A 98 3.54 3.06 -11.44
C GLU A 98 2.75 1.76 -11.60
N GLY A 99 1.85 1.48 -10.65
CA GLY A 99 0.86 0.41 -10.75
C GLY A 99 -0.29 0.84 -11.64
N VAL A 100 -0.39 0.31 -12.86
CA VAL A 100 -1.42 0.72 -13.83
C VAL A 100 -2.70 -0.09 -13.69
N LYS A 101 -2.56 -1.40 -13.50
CA LYS A 101 -3.69 -2.33 -13.44
C LYS A 101 -3.39 -3.44 -12.43
N ALA A 102 -4.42 -3.89 -11.73
CA ALA A 102 -4.29 -5.00 -10.80
C ALA A 102 -3.78 -6.27 -11.49
N GLY A 103 -2.75 -6.88 -10.91
CA GLY A 103 -2.09 -8.05 -11.48
C GLY A 103 -0.72 -8.29 -10.87
N LYS A 104 0.04 -9.19 -11.50
CA LYS A 104 1.43 -9.47 -11.13
C LYS A 104 2.33 -9.19 -12.31
N ALA A 105 3.41 -8.48 -12.08
CA ALA A 105 4.45 -8.22 -13.04
C ALA A 105 5.83 -8.32 -12.37
N PHE A 106 6.88 -8.31 -13.18
CA PHE A 106 8.25 -8.32 -12.69
C PHE A 106 8.98 -7.09 -13.21
N ILE A 107 9.80 -6.48 -12.37
CA ILE A 107 10.84 -5.58 -12.81
C ILE A 107 12.15 -6.34 -12.86
N LYS A 108 12.77 -6.37 -14.01
CA LYS A 108 14.10 -6.91 -14.20
C LYS A 108 15.08 -5.76 -14.30
N VAL A 109 16.18 -5.85 -13.57
CA VAL A 109 17.35 -5.00 -13.72
C VAL A 109 18.52 -5.86 -14.12
N GLU A 110 19.29 -5.43 -15.13
CA GLU A 110 20.48 -6.13 -15.56
C GLU A 110 21.55 -5.16 -16.04
N SER A 111 22.80 -5.52 -15.78
CA SER A 111 23.97 -4.88 -16.40
C SER A 111 24.41 -5.72 -17.60
N PRO A 112 24.44 -5.16 -18.82
CA PRO A 112 24.70 -5.92 -20.07
C PRO A 112 26.16 -6.33 -20.28
N GLY A 113 27.09 -5.97 -19.40
CA GLY A 113 28.53 -6.24 -19.57
C GLY A 113 28.89 -7.73 -19.56
N GLU A 114 29.85 -8.13 -20.39
CA GLU A 114 30.29 -9.54 -20.50
C GLU A 114 31.05 -10.04 -19.27
N THR A 115 31.79 -9.17 -18.58
CA THR A 115 32.69 -9.54 -17.48
C THR A 115 32.15 -9.23 -16.08
N LYS A 116 31.06 -8.43 -15.96
CA LYS A 116 30.50 -7.99 -14.66
C LYS A 116 28.97 -7.96 -14.75
N ARG A 117 28.38 -9.09 -15.08
CA ARG A 117 26.94 -9.18 -15.26
C ARG A 117 26.22 -9.27 -13.92
N LEU A 118 25.43 -8.25 -13.59
CA LEU A 118 24.46 -8.27 -12.51
C LEU A 118 23.06 -8.41 -13.10
N SER A 119 22.24 -9.21 -12.47
CA SER A 119 20.83 -9.34 -12.85
C SER A 119 19.99 -9.63 -11.61
N LYS A 120 18.89 -8.92 -11.46
CA LYS A 120 17.87 -9.16 -10.42
C LYS A 120 16.49 -9.07 -11.03
N VAL A 121 15.57 -9.81 -10.41
CA VAL A 121 14.14 -9.79 -10.75
C VAL A 121 13.37 -9.50 -9.47
N ILE A 122 12.52 -8.49 -9.53
CA ILE A 122 11.67 -8.04 -8.44
C ILE A 122 10.24 -8.41 -8.80
N SER A 123 9.59 -9.21 -7.96
CA SER A 123 8.19 -9.58 -8.13
C SER A 123 7.31 -8.46 -7.59
N VAL A 124 6.46 -7.91 -8.42
CA VAL A 124 5.55 -6.82 -8.04
C VAL A 124 4.11 -7.28 -8.15
N THR A 125 3.36 -7.11 -7.06
CA THR A 125 1.91 -7.33 -7.06
C THR A 125 1.23 -5.97 -7.03
N VAL A 126 0.51 -5.64 -8.09
CA VAL A 126 -0.36 -4.46 -8.15
C VAL A 126 -1.76 -4.89 -7.70
N LYS A 127 -2.24 -4.30 -6.62
CA LYS A 127 -3.59 -4.51 -6.11
C LYS A 127 -4.53 -3.45 -6.66
N GLN A 128 -5.81 -3.80 -6.83
CA GLN A 128 -6.81 -2.80 -7.14
C GLN A 128 -6.96 -1.84 -5.96
N SER A 129 -6.82 -0.54 -6.20
CA SER A 129 -7.15 0.47 -5.20
C SER A 129 -8.61 0.39 -4.82
N PRO A 130 -8.96 0.50 -3.53
CA PRO A 130 -10.36 0.60 -3.13
C PRO A 130 -10.98 1.90 -3.65
N LEU A 131 -12.26 1.83 -3.99
CA LEU A 131 -13.06 3.00 -4.33
C LEU A 131 -13.33 3.83 -3.08
N ARG A 132 -12.91 5.11 -3.06
CA ARG A 132 -12.99 6.00 -1.89
C ARG A 132 -14.13 7.00 -2.05
N ILE A 133 -15.15 6.88 -1.21
CA ILE A 133 -16.37 7.71 -1.30
C ILE A 133 -16.60 8.42 0.03
N LEU A 134 -16.72 9.76 0.00
CA LEU A 134 -17.10 10.56 1.16
C LEU A 134 -18.50 11.13 0.97
N ALA A 135 -19.44 10.76 1.82
CA ALA A 135 -20.74 11.40 1.90
C ALA A 135 -20.73 12.50 2.98
N ILE A 136 -21.33 13.63 2.66
CA ILE A 136 -21.58 14.73 3.61
C ILE A 136 -23.08 14.93 3.64
N GLY A 137 -23.74 14.49 4.73
CA GLY A 137 -25.19 14.42 4.72
C GLY A 137 -25.83 14.19 6.10
N ASN A 138 -26.99 13.56 6.02
CA ASN A 138 -27.91 13.35 7.14
C ASN A 138 -28.37 11.87 7.20
N SER A 139 -29.56 11.57 7.78
CA SER A 139 -30.05 10.20 7.90
C SER A 139 -30.17 9.46 6.54
N PHE A 140 -30.44 10.15 5.44
CA PHE A 140 -30.49 9.50 4.13
C PHE A 140 -29.09 9.05 3.67
N SER A 141 -28.04 9.84 3.92
CA SER A 141 -26.69 9.38 3.60
C SER A 141 -26.26 8.21 4.48
N GLN A 142 -26.74 8.16 5.72
CA GLN A 142 -26.48 7.00 6.59
C GLN A 142 -26.99 5.72 5.96
N ASP A 143 -28.26 5.70 5.56
CA ASP A 143 -28.87 4.51 4.98
C ASP A 143 -28.26 4.19 3.60
N ALA A 144 -28.15 5.21 2.74
CA ALA A 144 -27.69 5.02 1.36
C ALA A 144 -26.25 4.52 1.28
N VAL A 145 -25.31 5.16 1.98
CA VAL A 145 -23.89 4.86 1.77
C VAL A 145 -23.32 3.88 2.79
N GLU A 146 -23.74 3.94 4.06
CA GLU A 146 -23.19 3.08 5.08
C GLU A 146 -23.77 1.66 5.05
N GLN A 147 -25.03 1.51 4.63
CA GLN A 147 -25.72 0.23 4.67
C GLN A 147 -25.87 -0.40 3.29
N TYR A 148 -26.31 0.37 2.29
CA TYR A 148 -26.62 -0.21 0.98
C TYR A 148 -25.48 -0.12 0.01
N LEU A 149 -24.84 1.04 -0.16
CA LEU A 149 -23.79 1.21 -1.17
C LEU A 149 -22.58 0.31 -0.90
N TYR A 150 -22.14 0.23 0.36
CA TYR A 150 -21.03 -0.62 0.72
C TYR A 150 -21.27 -2.10 0.39
N GLU A 151 -22.45 -2.62 0.74
CA GLU A 151 -22.80 -4.02 0.46
C GLU A 151 -22.99 -4.29 -1.04
N LEU A 152 -23.50 -3.32 -1.79
CA LEU A 152 -23.62 -3.43 -3.26
C LEU A 152 -22.26 -3.50 -3.93
N LEU A 153 -21.34 -2.59 -3.57
CA LEU A 153 -19.96 -2.60 -4.10
C LEU A 153 -19.25 -3.92 -3.77
N LYS A 154 -19.38 -4.38 -2.53
CA LYS A 154 -18.82 -5.65 -2.09
C LYS A 154 -19.40 -6.85 -2.86
N ALA A 155 -20.69 -6.85 -3.17
CA ALA A 155 -21.33 -7.91 -3.97
C ALA A 155 -20.81 -7.96 -5.40
N GLU A 156 -20.43 -6.81 -5.96
CA GLU A 156 -19.77 -6.68 -7.27
C GLU A 156 -18.24 -6.93 -7.22
N GLY A 157 -17.71 -7.29 -6.05
CA GLY A 157 -16.26 -7.53 -5.86
C GLY A 157 -15.41 -6.26 -5.89
N ILE A 158 -16.04 -5.09 -5.69
CA ILE A 158 -15.36 -3.80 -5.63
C ILE A 158 -15.02 -3.51 -4.15
N GLU A 159 -13.73 -3.45 -3.84
CA GLU A 159 -13.30 -2.96 -2.54
C GLU A 159 -13.59 -1.46 -2.41
N ALA A 160 -14.14 -1.04 -1.26
CA ALA A 160 -14.50 0.35 -1.04
C ALA A 160 -14.15 0.83 0.37
N ILE A 161 -13.76 2.09 0.45
CA ILE A 161 -13.65 2.87 1.68
C ILE A 161 -14.75 3.93 1.64
N ILE A 162 -15.66 3.88 2.61
CA ILE A 162 -16.77 4.82 2.67
C ILE A 162 -16.66 5.67 3.93
N GLY A 163 -16.52 6.98 3.75
CA GLY A 163 -16.65 7.98 4.79
C GLY A 163 -18.05 8.60 4.78
N ASN A 164 -18.64 8.85 5.95
CA ASN A 164 -19.86 9.61 6.08
C ASN A 164 -19.73 10.68 7.16
N MET A 165 -19.79 11.94 6.76
CA MET A 165 -19.87 13.11 7.63
C MET A 165 -21.31 13.40 7.99
N TYR A 166 -21.76 12.80 9.08
CA TYR A 166 -23.15 12.74 9.47
C TYR A 166 -23.56 13.81 10.49
N ILE A 167 -24.63 14.52 10.20
CA ILE A 167 -25.43 15.28 11.15
C ILE A 167 -26.92 15.02 10.86
N GLY A 168 -27.71 14.54 11.83
CA GLY A 168 -29.14 14.29 11.64
C GLY A 168 -29.91 15.52 11.21
N GLY A 169 -30.73 15.42 10.14
CA GLY A 169 -31.55 16.51 9.61
C GLY A 169 -30.78 17.73 9.09
N CYS A 170 -29.50 17.59 8.78
CA CYS A 170 -28.66 18.70 8.36
C CYS A 170 -28.98 19.14 6.93
N SER A 171 -29.08 20.47 6.73
CA SER A 171 -29.25 21.10 5.41
C SER A 171 -27.89 21.47 4.80
N LEU A 172 -27.86 21.69 3.47
CA LEU A 172 -26.66 22.19 2.77
C LEU A 172 -26.17 23.52 3.36
N GLU A 173 -27.10 24.42 3.72
CA GLU A 173 -26.78 25.69 4.39
C GLU A 173 -26.02 25.46 5.72
N THR A 174 -26.47 24.49 6.51
CA THR A 174 -25.80 24.13 7.77
C THR A 174 -24.44 23.49 7.51
N HIS A 175 -24.31 22.63 6.51
CA HIS A 175 -23.01 22.08 6.10
C HIS A 175 -22.05 23.19 5.68
N TRP A 176 -22.53 24.17 4.91
CA TRP A 176 -21.76 25.34 4.48
C TRP A 176 -21.28 26.19 5.67
N ALA A 177 -22.19 26.49 6.61
CA ALA A 177 -21.83 27.23 7.82
C ALA A 177 -20.77 26.51 8.67
N ASN A 178 -20.92 25.18 8.82
CA ASN A 178 -19.93 24.36 9.54
C ASN A 178 -18.58 24.31 8.83
N ALA A 179 -18.57 24.26 7.50
CA ALA A 179 -17.33 24.30 6.72
C ALA A 179 -16.58 25.62 6.89
N ASN A 180 -17.30 26.74 6.72
CA ASN A 180 -16.72 28.07 6.85
C ASN A 180 -16.17 28.36 8.26
N GLY A 181 -16.84 27.86 9.30
CA GLY A 181 -16.41 28.02 10.67
C GLY A 181 -15.49 26.90 11.17
N ASN A 182 -15.10 25.97 10.33
CA ASN A 182 -14.36 24.73 10.68
C ASN A 182 -14.92 24.06 11.93
N GLN A 183 -16.26 23.92 11.99
CA GLN A 183 -16.97 23.45 13.19
C GLN A 183 -16.87 21.92 13.32
N ALA A 184 -16.44 21.46 14.49
CA ALA A 184 -16.37 20.03 14.83
C ALA A 184 -17.75 19.49 15.25
N LYS A 185 -18.72 19.47 14.32
CA LYS A 185 -20.12 19.10 14.57
C LYS A 185 -20.50 17.71 14.06
N TYR A 186 -19.65 17.09 13.29
CA TYR A 186 -19.98 15.86 12.61
C TYR A 186 -19.65 14.62 13.43
N SER A 187 -20.48 13.58 13.26
CA SER A 187 -20.11 12.21 13.51
C SER A 187 -19.47 11.67 12.24
N TYR A 188 -18.15 11.56 12.22
CA TYR A 188 -17.42 10.96 11.10
C TYR A 188 -17.44 9.44 11.26
N ARG A 189 -18.04 8.77 10.29
CA ARG A 189 -18.19 7.32 10.26
C ARG A 189 -17.46 6.79 9.05
N LYS A 190 -16.53 5.85 9.25
CA LYS A 190 -15.74 5.28 8.16
C LYS A 190 -15.92 3.77 8.15
N ILE A 191 -16.18 3.22 6.96
CA ILE A 191 -16.21 1.77 6.70
C ILE A 191 -14.97 1.47 5.88
N GLU A 192 -14.13 0.59 6.39
CA GLU A 192 -12.89 0.14 5.76
C GLU A 192 -12.67 -1.32 6.13
N ASN A 193 -12.30 -2.16 5.16
CA ASN A 193 -12.11 -3.61 5.38
C ASN A 193 -13.29 -4.30 6.10
N GLY A 194 -14.51 -3.88 5.81
CA GLY A 194 -15.73 -4.40 6.45
C GLY A 194 -15.97 -3.94 7.89
N SER A 195 -15.11 -3.11 8.44
CA SER A 195 -15.23 -2.59 9.81
C SER A 195 -15.67 -1.14 9.81
N LYS A 196 -16.70 -0.82 10.61
CA LYS A 196 -17.19 0.55 10.78
C LYS A 196 -16.58 1.18 12.03
N THR A 197 -15.98 2.33 11.87
CA THR A 197 -15.51 3.19 12.96
C THR A 197 -16.36 4.45 13.05
N THR A 198 -16.39 5.10 14.21
CA THR A 198 -17.12 6.35 14.42
C THR A 198 -16.31 7.29 15.31
N LYS A 199 -16.07 8.50 14.80
CA LYS A 199 -15.40 9.57 15.53
C LYS A 199 -16.35 10.77 15.64
N ALA A 200 -16.74 11.10 16.88
CA ALA A 200 -17.56 12.29 17.14
C ALA A 200 -16.73 13.58 17.07
N ASN A 201 -17.42 14.70 16.99
CA ASN A 201 -16.82 16.04 17.02
C ASN A 201 -15.68 16.21 15.99
N THR A 202 -15.95 15.81 14.75
CA THR A 202 -15.01 15.91 13.63
C THR A 202 -15.39 17.09 12.73
N THR A 203 -14.38 17.77 12.18
CA THR A 203 -14.57 18.83 11.16
C THR A 203 -14.59 18.24 9.76
N LEU A 204 -15.20 18.94 8.79
CA LEU A 204 -15.13 18.55 7.37
C LEU A 204 -13.69 18.52 6.88
N GLU A 205 -12.87 19.48 7.27
CA GLU A 205 -11.46 19.52 6.90
C GLU A 205 -10.70 18.26 7.31
N THR A 206 -10.96 17.76 8.53
CA THR A 206 -10.34 16.52 9.02
C THR A 206 -10.71 15.34 8.13
N ALA A 207 -11.97 15.18 7.78
CA ALA A 207 -12.42 14.06 6.95
C ALA A 207 -11.93 14.18 5.50
N LEU A 208 -11.91 15.39 4.94
CA LEU A 208 -11.40 15.62 3.58
C LEU A 208 -9.92 15.31 3.44
N LYS A 209 -9.14 15.44 4.51
CA LYS A 209 -7.71 15.13 4.55
C LYS A 209 -7.39 13.69 4.99
N ASP A 210 -8.39 12.93 5.44
CA ASP A 210 -8.21 11.58 5.99
C ASP A 210 -7.90 10.55 4.90
N ASP A 211 -8.35 10.81 3.67
CA ASP A 211 -8.12 9.91 2.53
C ASP A 211 -8.11 10.68 1.19
N LYS A 212 -7.66 10.02 0.13
CA LYS A 212 -7.75 10.52 -1.25
C LYS A 212 -9.12 10.13 -1.84
N TRP A 213 -10.15 10.91 -1.53
CA TRP A 213 -11.52 10.61 -1.96
C TRP A 213 -11.69 10.70 -3.48
N ASP A 214 -12.20 9.62 -4.11
CA ASP A 214 -12.54 9.60 -5.53
C ASP A 214 -13.85 10.31 -5.79
N TYR A 215 -14.81 10.18 -4.86
CA TYR A 215 -16.13 10.80 -4.94
C TYR A 215 -16.52 11.46 -3.63
N ILE A 216 -17.09 12.65 -3.75
CA ILE A 216 -17.66 13.38 -2.60
C ILE A 216 -19.11 13.70 -2.93
N SER A 217 -20.05 13.30 -2.08
CA SER A 217 -21.46 13.63 -2.22
C SER A 217 -21.91 14.61 -1.13
N LEU A 218 -22.81 15.49 -1.51
CA LEU A 218 -23.47 16.46 -0.62
C LEU A 218 -24.98 16.22 -0.66
N GLN A 219 -25.62 16.18 0.50
CA GLN A 219 -27.04 15.89 0.60
C GLN A 219 -27.84 16.98 1.28
N GLN A 220 -28.91 17.41 0.61
CA GLN A 220 -29.89 18.33 1.18
C GLN A 220 -30.85 17.59 2.11
N VAL A 221 -31.36 18.30 3.12
CA VAL A 221 -32.48 17.82 3.94
C VAL A 221 -33.78 17.82 3.10
N SER A 222 -34.63 16.82 3.31
CA SER A 222 -35.86 16.63 2.51
C SER A 222 -36.78 17.85 2.48
N GLY A 223 -36.95 18.57 3.60
CA GLY A 223 -37.79 19.77 3.68
C GLY A 223 -37.32 20.96 2.85
N LYS A 224 -36.05 20.96 2.40
CA LYS A 224 -35.48 21.99 1.52
C LYS A 224 -35.14 21.46 0.11
N SER A 225 -35.39 20.17 -0.14
CA SER A 225 -35.17 19.57 -1.45
C SER A 225 -36.17 20.09 -2.45
N GLY A 226 -35.69 20.58 -3.62
CA GLY A 226 -36.55 21.17 -4.67
C GLY A 226 -36.92 22.63 -4.41
N GLN A 227 -36.43 23.28 -3.38
CA GLN A 227 -36.53 24.73 -3.24
C GLN A 227 -35.38 25.38 -4.02
N TYR A 228 -35.73 26.13 -5.06
CA TYR A 228 -34.77 26.88 -5.88
C TYR A 228 -35.09 28.35 -5.64
N ASP A 229 -34.18 29.05 -4.98
CA ASP A 229 -34.26 30.52 -4.80
C ASP A 229 -33.53 31.22 -5.94
#